data_7090828f0f35c9f3d053281e20046278
#
_entry.id   7090828f0f35c9f3d053281e20046278
#
_cell.length_a   1.000
_cell.length_b   1.000
_cell.length_c   1.000
_cell.angle_alpha   90.00
_cell.angle_beta   90.00
_cell.angle_gamma   90.00
#
_symmetry.space_group_name_H-M   'P 1'
#
loop_
_entity.id
_entity.type
_entity.pdbx_description
1 polymer ?
#
loop_
_entity_poly.entity_id
_entity_poly.type
_entity_poly.pdbx_seq_one_letter_code
_entity_poly.pdbx_strand_id
1 'polypeptide(L)'
;MDVTLHLSQDPEADELLGRSPALVGMLLDQQVPMEWAFKGPRTIADRLGADDLDAHDIAAQDPEAFAALLSDKPAVHRYPGSMAKRIQQLCQYLVEHYDGDAGAVWDGVATGPELLKRLQDLPGFGRQKAQIFLALLGKQLGVQPTGWREAAGAYGEAKSFRSVADITGPESLAKVRAHKQEMKAAAKAAKG
;
A
#
# COMPACT_ATOMS: atom_id res chain seq x y z
N MET A 1 14.73 -4.71 13.44
CA MET A 1 13.96 -5.94 13.23
C MET A 1 13.24 -5.79 11.88
N ASP A 2 13.55 -6.65 10.97
CA ASP A 2 12.82 -6.69 9.71
C ASP A 2 11.45 -7.31 9.99
N VAL A 3 10.41 -6.48 9.92
CA VAL A 3 9.04 -6.94 10.08
C VAL A 3 8.54 -7.39 8.72
N THR A 4 8.15 -8.65 8.60
CA THR A 4 7.52 -9.17 7.39
C THR A 4 6.02 -8.92 7.46
N LEU A 5 5.47 -8.26 6.44
CA LEU A 5 4.03 -8.10 6.28
C LEU A 5 3.43 -9.36 5.63
N HIS A 6 2.23 -9.74 6.05
CA HIS A 6 1.54 -10.96 5.56
C HIS A 6 0.33 -10.61 4.69
N LEU A 7 0.56 -9.83 3.64
CA LEU A 7 -0.51 -9.25 2.83
C LEU A 7 -0.74 -9.96 1.50
N SER A 8 0.32 -10.48 0.89
CA SER A 8 0.27 -11.11 -0.44
C SER A 8 -0.07 -12.60 -0.41
N GLN A 9 0.07 -13.26 0.73
CA GLN A 9 0.04 -14.72 0.90
C GLN A 9 1.16 -15.45 0.15
N ASP A 10 2.21 -14.73 -0.18
CA ASP A 10 3.42 -15.24 -0.83
C ASP A 10 4.63 -14.73 -0.03
N PRO A 11 5.39 -15.61 0.61
CA PRO A 11 6.50 -15.19 1.48
C PRO A 11 7.54 -14.32 0.78
N GLU A 12 7.89 -14.62 -0.47
CA GLU A 12 8.86 -13.83 -1.22
C GLU A 12 8.35 -12.43 -1.56
N ALA A 13 7.05 -12.31 -1.86
CA ALA A 13 6.42 -11.02 -2.08
C ALA A 13 6.27 -10.24 -0.76
N ASP A 14 5.92 -10.92 0.33
CA ASP A 14 5.76 -10.29 1.65
C ASP A 14 7.11 -9.78 2.21
N GLU A 15 8.22 -10.46 1.96
CA GLU A 15 9.56 -9.99 2.34
C GLU A 15 9.93 -8.66 1.69
N LEU A 16 9.46 -8.42 0.47
CA LEU A 16 9.70 -7.17 -0.26
C LEU A 16 8.88 -6.00 0.28
N LEU A 17 7.75 -6.25 0.96
CA LEU A 17 6.80 -5.21 1.40
C LEU A 17 7.35 -4.33 2.53
N GLY A 18 8.48 -3.68 2.27
CA GLY A 18 9.04 -2.64 3.12
C GLY A 18 8.55 -1.24 2.70
N ARG A 19 9.46 -0.36 2.37
CA ARG A 19 9.22 1.07 2.09
C ARG A 19 8.40 1.32 0.81
N SER A 20 9.09 1.45 -0.33
CA SER A 20 8.44 1.73 -1.63
C SER A 20 7.46 0.64 -2.07
N PRO A 21 7.81 -0.65 -1.95
CA PRO A 21 6.87 -1.72 -2.29
C PRO A 21 5.56 -1.68 -1.49
N ALA A 22 5.60 -1.32 -0.21
CA ALA A 22 4.37 -1.18 0.59
C ALA A 22 3.46 -0.07 0.06
N LEU A 23 4.01 1.07 -0.34
CA LEU A 23 3.25 2.16 -0.97
C LEU A 23 2.65 1.72 -2.31
N VAL A 24 3.41 1.03 -3.15
CA VAL A 24 2.94 0.51 -4.44
C VAL A 24 1.85 -0.54 -4.25
N GLY A 25 2.02 -1.48 -3.33
CA GLY A 25 1.00 -2.47 -2.99
C GLY A 25 -0.29 -1.82 -2.51
N MET A 26 -0.19 -0.80 -1.66
CA MET A 26 -1.34 -0.04 -1.19
C MET A 26 -2.03 0.73 -2.33
N LEU A 27 -1.28 1.28 -3.26
CA LEU A 27 -1.83 1.93 -4.45
C LEU A 27 -2.60 0.95 -5.34
N LEU A 28 -2.08 -0.27 -5.50
CA LEU A 28 -2.71 -1.34 -6.28
C LEU A 28 -3.94 -1.94 -5.58
N ASP A 29 -4.08 -1.79 -4.27
CA ASP A 29 -5.20 -2.35 -3.49
C ASP A 29 -6.50 -1.60 -3.74
N GLN A 30 -6.99 -1.72 -4.97
CA GLN A 30 -8.28 -1.19 -5.40
C GLN A 30 -8.90 -2.06 -6.50
N GLN A 31 -10.15 -2.47 -6.33
CA GLN A 31 -10.93 -3.24 -7.31
C GLN A 31 -10.30 -4.59 -7.70
N VAL A 32 -9.38 -5.11 -6.92
CA VAL A 32 -8.79 -6.44 -7.04
C VAL A 32 -8.67 -7.07 -5.65
N PRO A 33 -8.53 -8.39 -5.55
CA PRO A 33 -8.19 -9.03 -4.28
C PRO A 33 -6.88 -8.47 -3.72
N MET A 34 -6.87 -8.27 -2.41
CA MET A 34 -5.74 -7.69 -1.69
C MET A 34 -4.42 -8.46 -1.93
N GLU A 35 -4.49 -9.78 -1.93
CA GLU A 35 -3.33 -10.63 -2.18
C GLU A 35 -2.73 -10.39 -3.57
N TRP A 36 -3.56 -10.17 -4.56
CA TRP A 36 -3.10 -9.80 -5.90
C TRP A 36 -2.41 -8.43 -5.89
N ALA A 37 -3.03 -7.44 -5.25
CA ALA A 37 -2.45 -6.10 -5.16
C ALA A 37 -1.06 -6.10 -4.48
N PHE A 38 -0.92 -6.78 -3.34
CA PHE A 38 0.35 -6.81 -2.59
C PHE A 38 1.39 -7.78 -3.16
N LYS A 39 1.02 -8.64 -4.09
CA LYS A 39 1.94 -9.42 -4.92
C LYS A 39 2.54 -8.60 -6.07
N GLY A 40 1.86 -7.53 -6.46
CA GLY A 40 2.24 -6.65 -7.56
C GLY A 40 3.67 -6.13 -7.48
N PRO A 41 4.13 -5.58 -6.34
CA PRO A 41 5.49 -5.08 -6.19
C PRO A 41 6.57 -6.12 -6.52
N ARG A 42 6.42 -7.37 -6.05
CA ARG A 42 7.37 -8.45 -6.38
C ARG A 42 7.37 -8.76 -7.88
N THR A 43 6.19 -8.86 -8.46
CA THR A 43 6.06 -9.12 -9.91
C THR A 43 6.70 -8.00 -10.74
N ILE A 44 6.54 -6.73 -10.34
CA ILE A 44 7.17 -5.60 -11.02
C ILE A 44 8.69 -5.67 -10.89
N ALA A 45 9.21 -5.90 -9.68
CA ALA A 45 10.65 -6.02 -9.44
C ALA A 45 11.26 -7.15 -10.27
N ASP A 46 10.65 -8.34 -10.29
CA ASP A 46 11.10 -9.49 -11.08
C ASP A 46 11.18 -9.15 -12.58
N ARG A 47 10.17 -8.46 -13.10
CA ARG A 47 10.12 -8.05 -14.51
C ARG A 47 11.13 -6.96 -14.87
N LEU A 48 11.50 -6.14 -13.90
CA LEU A 48 12.56 -5.15 -14.05
C LEU A 48 13.96 -5.77 -13.87
N GLY A 49 14.05 -7.03 -13.41
CA GLY A 49 15.30 -7.69 -13.07
C GLY A 49 15.97 -7.09 -11.84
N ALA A 50 15.16 -6.59 -10.89
CA ALA A 50 15.61 -5.90 -9.68
C ALA A 50 15.21 -6.69 -8.42
N ASP A 51 16.01 -6.55 -7.36
CA ASP A 51 15.69 -7.16 -6.06
C ASP A 51 14.66 -6.38 -5.27
N ASP A 52 14.51 -5.06 -5.55
CA ASP A 52 13.58 -4.15 -4.89
C ASP A 52 13.01 -3.15 -5.91
N LEU A 53 12.04 -2.32 -5.48
CA LEU A 53 11.48 -1.23 -6.26
C LEU A 53 12.20 0.09 -5.93
N ASP A 54 12.96 0.60 -6.86
CA ASP A 54 13.59 1.91 -6.78
C ASP A 54 12.69 2.97 -7.45
N ALA A 55 12.40 4.04 -6.71
CA ALA A 55 11.51 5.10 -7.21
C ALA A 55 12.15 5.89 -8.38
N HIS A 56 13.49 6.08 -8.37
CA HIS A 56 14.19 6.74 -9.47
C HIS A 56 14.09 5.90 -10.75
N ASP A 57 14.32 4.59 -10.64
CA ASP A 57 14.27 3.67 -11.79
C ASP A 57 12.87 3.63 -12.40
N ILE A 58 11.83 3.53 -11.57
CA ILE A 58 10.44 3.52 -12.05
C ILE A 58 10.05 4.86 -12.65
N ALA A 59 10.40 5.97 -12.00
CA ALA A 59 10.11 7.31 -12.51
C ALA A 59 10.77 7.59 -13.87
N ALA A 60 11.93 6.97 -14.14
CA ALA A 60 12.68 7.11 -15.37
C ALA A 60 12.23 6.18 -16.51
N GLN A 61 11.37 5.19 -16.23
CA GLN A 61 10.86 4.26 -17.25
C GLN A 61 10.08 5.02 -18.33
N ASP A 62 10.19 4.56 -19.57
CA ASP A 62 9.27 4.98 -20.61
C ASP A 62 7.82 4.57 -20.22
N PRO A 63 6.84 5.50 -20.27
CA PRO A 63 5.49 5.21 -19.80
C PRO A 63 4.79 4.05 -20.54
N GLU A 64 5.00 3.93 -21.86
CA GLU A 64 4.40 2.88 -22.66
C GLU A 64 5.06 1.53 -22.36
N ALA A 65 6.38 1.50 -22.22
CA ALA A 65 7.13 0.31 -21.84
C ALA A 65 6.76 -0.17 -20.43
N PHE A 66 6.61 0.75 -19.48
CA PHE A 66 6.19 0.39 -18.11
C PHE A 66 4.75 -0.12 -18.07
N ALA A 67 3.84 0.49 -18.82
CA ALA A 67 2.47 0.01 -18.95
C ALA A 67 2.42 -1.40 -19.58
N ALA A 68 3.23 -1.67 -20.60
CA ALA A 68 3.36 -2.99 -21.20
C ALA A 68 3.89 -4.03 -20.21
N LEU A 69 4.87 -3.64 -19.40
CA LEU A 69 5.46 -4.50 -18.35
C LEU A 69 4.40 -4.94 -17.33
N LEU A 70 3.51 -4.03 -16.89
CA LEU A 70 2.42 -4.37 -15.97
C LEU A 70 1.31 -5.18 -16.65
N SER A 71 1.13 -5.01 -17.95
CA SER A 71 0.07 -5.67 -18.73
C SER A 71 0.46 -7.09 -19.17
N ASP A 72 1.74 -7.42 -19.16
CA ASP A 72 2.23 -8.75 -19.49
C ASP A 72 1.60 -9.80 -18.57
N LYS A 73 1.23 -10.95 -19.13
CA LYS A 73 0.43 -11.94 -18.39
C LYS A 73 1.31 -12.88 -17.55
N PRO A 74 0.87 -13.16 -16.32
CA PRO A 74 -0.34 -12.64 -15.65
C PRO A 74 -0.20 -11.16 -15.31
N ALA A 75 -1.20 -10.35 -15.66
CA ALA A 75 -1.14 -8.91 -15.44
C ALA A 75 -1.03 -8.57 -13.94
N VAL A 76 -0.29 -7.49 -13.64
CA VAL A 76 -0.09 -7.03 -12.26
C VAL A 76 -1.40 -6.55 -11.63
N HIS A 77 -2.33 -6.06 -12.43
CA HIS A 77 -3.61 -5.53 -11.99
C HIS A 77 -4.69 -5.72 -13.07
N ARG A 78 -5.95 -5.63 -12.66
CA ARG A 78 -7.09 -5.63 -13.60
C ARG A 78 -7.03 -4.48 -14.61
N TYR A 79 -6.48 -3.33 -14.18
CA TYR A 79 -6.30 -2.13 -14.99
C TYR A 79 -4.81 -1.75 -15.06
N PRO A 80 -3.98 -2.56 -15.72
CA PRO A 80 -2.52 -2.44 -15.61
C PRO A 80 -1.98 -1.13 -16.19
N GLY A 81 -2.52 -0.63 -17.28
CA GLY A 81 -2.08 0.64 -17.88
C GLY A 81 -2.37 1.84 -17.00
N SER A 82 -3.56 1.90 -16.41
CA SER A 82 -3.94 2.95 -15.46
C SER A 82 -3.07 2.89 -14.19
N MET A 83 -2.80 1.70 -13.67
CA MET A 83 -1.97 1.52 -12.49
C MET A 83 -0.50 1.85 -12.77
N ALA A 84 0.03 1.50 -13.93
CA ALA A 84 1.38 1.88 -14.33
C ALA A 84 1.58 3.40 -14.28
N LYS A 85 0.65 4.16 -14.83
CA LYS A 85 0.68 5.63 -14.77
C LYS A 85 0.66 6.15 -13.33
N ARG A 86 -0.20 5.58 -12.48
CA ARG A 86 -0.31 5.99 -11.07
C ARG A 86 0.94 5.64 -10.28
N ILE A 87 1.54 4.49 -10.50
CA ILE A 87 2.79 4.08 -9.87
C ILE A 87 3.93 5.02 -10.27
N GLN A 88 4.04 5.37 -11.55
CA GLN A 88 5.04 6.34 -12.00
C GLN A 88 4.84 7.71 -11.39
N GLN A 89 3.60 8.20 -11.30
CA GLN A 89 3.28 9.47 -10.64
C GLN A 89 3.67 9.46 -9.16
N LEU A 90 3.41 8.36 -8.46
CA LEU A 90 3.85 8.17 -7.06
C LEU A 90 5.37 8.22 -6.95
N CYS A 91 6.07 7.47 -7.80
CA CYS A 91 7.53 7.44 -7.80
C CYS A 91 8.15 8.79 -8.16
N GLN A 92 7.60 9.50 -9.16
CA GLN A 92 8.03 10.86 -9.51
C GLN A 92 7.86 11.82 -8.33
N TYR A 93 6.75 11.74 -7.61
CA TYR A 93 6.52 12.53 -6.40
C TYR A 93 7.55 12.22 -5.30
N LEU A 94 7.84 10.92 -5.08
CA LEU A 94 8.85 10.52 -4.10
C LEU A 94 10.25 11.03 -4.50
N VAL A 95 10.60 10.99 -5.77
CA VAL A 95 11.88 11.53 -6.26
C VAL A 95 11.95 13.04 -6.03
N GLU A 96 10.88 13.75 -6.36
CA GLU A 96 10.85 15.22 -6.27
C GLU A 96 10.89 15.74 -4.83
N HIS A 97 10.15 15.07 -3.91
CA HIS A 97 9.93 15.57 -2.55
C HIS A 97 10.73 14.82 -1.47
N TYR A 98 11.20 13.60 -1.74
CA TYR A 98 11.84 12.73 -0.78
C TYR A 98 13.10 12.03 -1.31
N ASP A 99 13.68 12.54 -2.39
CA ASP A 99 14.87 11.97 -3.04
C ASP A 99 14.74 10.46 -3.35
N GLY A 100 13.52 10.04 -3.67
CA GLY A 100 13.19 8.64 -3.97
C GLY A 100 13.03 7.72 -2.75
N ASP A 101 13.29 8.22 -1.55
CA ASP A 101 13.14 7.43 -0.33
C ASP A 101 11.71 7.50 0.24
N ALA A 102 10.95 6.43 0.06
CA ALA A 102 9.61 6.30 0.62
C ALA A 102 9.59 6.39 2.16
N GLY A 103 10.64 5.90 2.83
CA GLY A 103 10.77 5.98 4.29
C GLY A 103 10.79 7.41 4.80
N ALA A 104 11.36 8.33 4.03
CA ALA A 104 11.42 9.75 4.40
C ALA A 104 10.04 10.42 4.52
N VAL A 105 8.98 9.81 3.97
CA VAL A 105 7.60 10.28 4.16
C VAL A 105 7.20 10.20 5.63
N TRP A 106 7.62 9.17 6.34
CA TRP A 106 7.22 8.91 7.74
C TRP A 106 8.35 8.97 8.75
N ASP A 107 9.61 8.83 8.33
CA ASP A 107 10.74 8.87 9.25
C ASP A 107 10.86 10.24 9.93
N GLY A 108 10.97 10.23 11.25
CA GLY A 108 11.15 11.43 12.05
C GLY A 108 9.94 12.36 12.16
N VAL A 109 8.76 11.96 11.68
CA VAL A 109 7.53 12.75 11.82
C VAL A 109 7.06 12.74 13.26
N ALA A 110 6.80 13.92 13.83
CA ALA A 110 6.50 14.05 15.26
C ALA A 110 5.04 13.70 15.61
N THR A 111 4.09 13.98 14.71
CA THR A 111 2.66 13.84 15.02
C THR A 111 1.89 13.03 13.97
N GLY A 112 0.84 12.34 14.43
CA GLY A 112 -0.06 11.59 13.55
C GLY A 112 -0.77 12.45 12.50
N PRO A 113 -1.32 13.62 12.85
CA PRO A 113 -1.92 14.52 11.86
C PRO A 113 -0.95 14.99 10.77
N GLU A 114 0.31 15.26 11.12
CA GLU A 114 1.35 15.59 10.14
C GLU A 114 1.63 14.42 9.21
N LEU A 115 1.79 13.22 9.77
CA LEU A 115 2.00 12.01 8.96
C LEU A 115 0.82 11.73 8.05
N LEU A 116 -0.41 11.86 8.56
CA LEU A 116 -1.61 11.70 7.74
C LEU A 116 -1.61 12.67 6.56
N LYS A 117 -1.25 13.93 6.81
CA LYS A 117 -1.15 14.94 5.74
C LYS A 117 -0.12 14.54 4.68
N ARG A 118 1.09 14.15 5.07
CA ARG A 118 2.14 13.70 4.13
C ARG A 118 1.67 12.51 3.29
N LEU A 119 0.96 11.56 3.89
CA LEU A 119 0.41 10.42 3.17
C LEU A 119 -0.70 10.83 2.20
N GLN A 120 -1.55 11.79 2.57
CA GLN A 120 -2.60 12.32 1.68
C GLN A 120 -2.03 13.13 0.51
N ASP A 121 -0.85 13.72 0.65
CA ASP A 121 -0.17 14.45 -0.42
C ASP A 121 0.42 13.50 -1.49
N LEU A 122 0.56 12.21 -1.19
CA LEU A 122 1.03 11.22 -2.15
C LEU A 122 -0.02 10.99 -3.26
N PRO A 123 0.41 11.00 -4.56
CA PRO A 123 -0.49 10.70 -5.66
C PRO A 123 -1.20 9.35 -5.50
N GLY A 124 -2.53 9.36 -5.59
CA GLY A 124 -3.36 8.15 -5.45
C GLY A 124 -3.74 7.79 -4.01
N PHE A 125 -3.31 8.57 -3.01
CA PHE A 125 -3.66 8.36 -1.61
C PHE A 125 -4.71 9.37 -1.15
N GLY A 126 -5.99 8.99 -1.27
CA GLY A 126 -7.08 9.73 -0.62
C GLY A 126 -7.06 9.53 0.91
N ARG A 127 -7.95 10.23 1.62
CA ARG A 127 -7.98 10.18 3.09
C ARG A 127 -8.08 8.75 3.66
N GLN A 128 -8.99 7.94 3.13
CA GLN A 128 -9.18 6.56 3.61
C GLN A 128 -7.91 5.72 3.44
N LYS A 129 -7.32 5.74 2.25
CA LYS A 129 -6.09 4.99 1.97
C LYS A 129 -4.93 5.47 2.84
N ALA A 130 -4.79 6.77 3.03
CA ALA A 130 -3.79 7.36 3.91
C ALA A 130 -3.99 6.94 5.38
N GLN A 131 -5.23 6.91 5.87
CA GLN A 131 -5.55 6.44 7.22
C GLN A 131 -5.24 4.95 7.41
N ILE A 132 -5.56 4.11 6.42
CA ILE A 132 -5.23 2.68 6.45
C ILE A 132 -3.72 2.48 6.47
N PHE A 133 -2.98 3.21 5.63
CA PHE A 133 -1.52 3.10 5.59
C PHE A 133 -0.87 3.62 6.87
N LEU A 134 -1.36 4.72 7.45
CA LEU A 134 -0.93 5.19 8.76
C LEU A 134 -1.16 4.13 9.85
N ALA A 135 -2.31 3.46 9.83
CA ALA A 135 -2.59 2.36 10.76
C ALA A 135 -1.62 1.18 10.55
N LEU A 136 -1.30 0.84 9.30
CA LEU A 136 -0.32 -0.20 8.97
C LEU A 136 1.07 0.15 9.51
N LEU A 137 1.53 1.36 9.29
CA LEU A 137 2.79 1.88 9.81
C LEU A 137 2.84 1.78 11.34
N GLY A 138 1.79 2.24 12.02
CA GLY A 138 1.75 2.25 13.49
C GLY A 138 1.60 0.88 14.12
N LYS A 139 0.77 0.01 13.55
CA LYS A 139 0.47 -1.31 14.11
C LYS A 139 1.56 -2.35 13.83
N GLN A 140 2.17 -2.30 12.65
CA GLN A 140 3.07 -3.36 12.20
C GLN A 140 4.51 -2.92 11.97
N LEU A 141 4.75 -1.67 11.62
CA LEU A 141 6.09 -1.17 11.30
C LEU A 141 6.68 -0.26 12.38
N GLY A 142 5.99 -0.09 13.51
CA GLY A 142 6.50 0.64 14.67
C GLY A 142 6.60 2.16 14.50
N VAL A 143 6.01 2.73 13.45
CA VAL A 143 5.96 4.17 13.20
C VAL A 143 4.79 4.77 13.97
N GLN A 144 5.05 5.30 15.15
CA GLN A 144 4.02 5.70 16.12
C GLN A 144 4.19 7.16 16.57
N PRO A 145 4.07 8.15 15.68
CA PRO A 145 4.09 9.55 16.08
C PRO A 145 2.93 9.88 17.02
N THR A 146 3.07 10.92 17.83
CA THR A 146 2.04 11.31 18.79
C THR A 146 0.68 11.51 18.12
N GLY A 147 -0.37 10.84 18.63
CA GLY A 147 -1.73 10.93 18.10
C GLY A 147 -1.97 10.15 16.79
N TRP A 148 -1.11 9.18 16.47
CA TRP A 148 -1.24 8.41 15.23
C TRP A 148 -2.54 7.59 15.16
N ARG A 149 -2.99 7.04 16.30
CA ARG A 149 -4.22 6.24 16.33
C ARG A 149 -5.45 7.07 15.99
N GLU A 150 -5.54 8.25 16.60
CA GLU A 150 -6.62 9.20 16.36
C GLU A 150 -6.61 9.71 14.91
N ALA A 151 -5.44 10.00 14.37
CA ALA A 151 -5.27 10.40 12.97
C ALA A 151 -5.69 9.29 11.99
N ALA A 152 -5.38 8.03 12.31
CA ALA A 152 -5.81 6.88 11.52
C ALA A 152 -7.32 6.58 11.64
N GLY A 153 -8.03 7.24 12.55
CA GLY A 153 -9.46 7.05 12.77
C GLY A 153 -9.80 5.62 13.21
N ALA A 154 -10.89 5.07 12.67
CA ALA A 154 -11.33 3.71 13.00
C ALA A 154 -10.29 2.64 12.69
N TYR A 155 -9.40 2.87 11.72
CA TYR A 155 -8.32 1.93 11.38
C TYR A 155 -7.21 1.88 12.42
N GLY A 156 -7.08 2.92 13.24
CA GLY A 156 -6.13 3.00 14.35
C GLY A 156 -6.56 2.24 15.62
N GLU A 157 -7.82 1.80 15.71
CA GLU A 157 -8.33 1.06 16.87
C GLU A 157 -7.54 -0.22 17.13
N ALA A 158 -7.21 -0.46 18.40
CA ALA A 158 -6.58 -1.71 18.82
C ALA A 158 -7.57 -2.87 18.66
N LYS A 159 -7.06 -4.05 18.30
CA LYS A 159 -7.86 -5.28 18.16
C LYS A 159 -9.01 -5.17 17.13
N SER A 160 -8.89 -4.29 16.15
CA SER A 160 -9.81 -4.24 15.02
C SER A 160 -9.39 -5.21 13.91
N PHE A 161 -10.34 -5.51 13.02
CA PHE A 161 -10.12 -6.32 11.81
C PHE A 161 -10.76 -5.62 10.61
N ARG A 162 -10.37 -4.37 10.37
CA ARG A 162 -11.01 -3.48 9.38
C ARG A 162 -10.28 -3.38 8.05
N SER A 163 -8.96 -3.57 8.08
CA SER A 163 -8.12 -3.29 6.93
C SER A 163 -6.85 -4.14 6.90
N VAL A 164 -6.03 -3.95 5.87
CA VAL A 164 -4.70 -4.57 5.75
C VAL A 164 -3.79 -4.29 6.95
N ALA A 165 -4.01 -3.18 7.65
CA ALA A 165 -3.27 -2.85 8.87
C ALA A 165 -3.43 -3.89 10.00
N ASP A 166 -4.50 -4.68 9.96
CA ASP A 166 -4.85 -5.67 10.97
C ASP A 166 -4.45 -7.11 10.59
N ILE A 167 -3.82 -7.29 9.43
CA ILE A 167 -3.47 -8.62 8.91
C ILE A 167 -2.05 -8.98 9.32
N THR A 168 -1.95 -9.95 10.22
CA THR A 168 -0.68 -10.49 10.74
C THR A 168 -0.50 -11.98 10.46
N GLY A 169 -1.45 -12.59 9.76
CA GLY A 169 -1.43 -14.00 9.41
C GLY A 169 -2.80 -14.49 8.89
N PRO A 170 -2.96 -15.80 8.62
CA PRO A 170 -4.18 -16.35 8.01
C PRO A 170 -5.46 -16.11 8.82
N GLU A 171 -5.37 -16.18 10.15
CA GLU A 171 -6.54 -15.97 11.03
C GLU A 171 -7.06 -14.52 10.93
N SER A 172 -6.17 -13.55 11.06
CA SER A 172 -6.54 -12.12 10.95
C SER A 172 -7.00 -11.76 9.54
N LEU A 173 -6.40 -12.36 8.51
CA LEU A 173 -6.86 -12.22 7.13
C LEU A 173 -8.33 -12.66 6.97
N ALA A 174 -8.69 -13.83 7.52
CA ALA A 174 -10.08 -14.32 7.48
C ALA A 174 -11.04 -13.34 8.16
N LYS A 175 -10.65 -12.79 9.31
CA LYS A 175 -11.46 -11.79 10.05
C LYS A 175 -11.63 -10.49 9.28
N VAL A 176 -10.57 -9.98 8.66
CA VAL A 176 -10.64 -8.78 7.81
C VAL A 176 -11.52 -9.01 6.58
N ARG A 177 -11.41 -10.16 5.93
CA ARG A 177 -12.30 -10.53 4.81
C ARG A 177 -13.76 -10.56 5.22
N ALA A 178 -14.07 -11.19 6.36
CA ALA A 178 -15.43 -11.25 6.90
C ALA A 178 -15.99 -9.85 7.18
N HIS A 179 -15.21 -8.98 7.80
CA HIS A 179 -15.60 -7.59 8.05
C HIS A 179 -15.87 -6.82 6.75
N LYS A 180 -15.00 -6.95 5.74
CA LYS A 180 -15.19 -6.30 4.44
C LYS A 180 -16.47 -6.78 3.74
N GLN A 181 -16.81 -8.06 3.84
CA GLN A 181 -18.05 -8.60 3.30
C GLN A 181 -19.28 -8.05 4.03
N GLU A 182 -19.26 -7.98 5.35
CA GLU A 182 -20.33 -7.39 6.17
C GLU A 182 -20.56 -5.91 5.80
N MET A 183 -19.49 -5.14 5.65
CA MET A 183 -19.57 -3.72 5.26
C MET A 183 -20.14 -3.55 3.85
N LYS A 184 -19.77 -4.41 2.92
CA LYS A 184 -20.35 -4.43 1.56
C LYS A 184 -21.84 -4.75 1.58
N ALA A 185 -22.25 -5.75 2.35
CA ALA A 185 -23.65 -6.14 2.48
C ALA A 185 -24.47 -5.01 3.12
N ALA A 186 -23.97 -4.36 4.17
CA ALA A 186 -24.61 -3.21 4.81
C ALA A 186 -24.75 -2.01 3.86
N ALA A 187 -23.73 -1.69 3.08
CA ALA A 187 -23.76 -0.62 2.09
C ALA A 187 -24.75 -0.91 0.96
N LYS A 188 -24.88 -2.17 0.53
CA LYS A 188 -25.85 -2.60 -0.47
C LYS A 188 -27.29 -2.52 0.06
N ALA A 189 -27.52 -2.94 1.30
CA ALA A 189 -28.82 -2.86 1.96
C ALA A 189 -29.30 -1.42 2.16
N ALA A 190 -28.38 -0.48 2.46
CA ALA A 190 -28.69 0.93 2.63
C ALA A 190 -29.06 1.66 1.31
N LYS A 191 -28.77 1.06 0.16
CA LYS A 191 -29.09 1.60 -1.17
C LYS A 191 -30.36 1.02 -1.78
N GLY A 192 -30.98 0.06 -1.11
CA GLY A 192 -32.20 -0.62 -1.55
C GLY A 192 -33.50 0.06 -1.11
#